data_9e443c3fd6dacb650d82c3090a591d2a
#
_entry.id   9e443c3fd6dacb650d82c3090a591d2a
#
_cell.length_a   1.000
_cell.length_b   1.000
_cell.length_c   1.000
_cell.angle_alpha   90.00
_cell.angle_beta   90.00
_cell.angle_gamma   90.00
#
_symmetry.space_group_name_H-M   'P 1'
#
loop_
_entity.id
_entity.type
_entity.pdbx_description
1 polymer ?
#
loop_
_entity_poly.entity_id
_entity_poly.type
_entity_poly.pdbx_seq_one_letter_code
_entity_poly.pdbx_strand_id
1 'polypeptide(L)'
;MLKLDNIEFSYEKQKILHNINFHLEKNEFIGIIGPNGSGKSTLLKNISKLLDPDKGFIYLDSNLLNDYSYKDLAKKMAVVPQDTDVNFNFSVYDLVMMGRNPYQDRWGRVKEEDKRKVQEALELTDTLKFKDKSIQNLSGGERQRVIIARAIVQEPELLLLDEPTASLDINYQRNIFDLVSDLNEELEMSVLAVSHDLNLISQYCERLILLHQGKIHSMGKVEDVITKENISEVYNTDVDIKYNPITDRPYVIIIPRQRGSQKIVDKDFHIHLICGGGTGKDIMNLLNDLNI
;
A
#
# COMPACT_ATOMS: atom_id res chain seq x y z
N MET A 1 -3.88 16.73 9.51
CA MET A 1 -3.76 16.64 8.05
C MET A 1 -5.08 16.22 7.40
N LEU A 2 -5.46 14.92 7.41
CA LEU A 2 -6.73 14.41 6.89
C LEU A 2 -7.60 13.89 8.03
N LYS A 3 -8.92 14.22 8.06
CA LYS A 3 -9.89 13.69 9.03
C LYS A 3 -11.16 13.27 8.32
N LEU A 4 -11.62 12.06 8.61
CA LEU A 4 -12.92 11.54 8.21
C LEU A 4 -13.83 11.48 9.42
N ASP A 5 -15.07 11.98 9.27
CA ASP A 5 -16.06 12.04 10.33
C ASP A 5 -17.39 11.45 9.84
N ASN A 6 -17.72 10.25 10.35
CA ASN A 6 -18.94 9.49 10.10
C ASN A 6 -19.25 9.25 8.61
N ILE A 7 -18.23 8.89 7.82
CA ILE A 7 -18.39 8.66 6.38
C ILE A 7 -19.23 7.42 6.10
N GLU A 8 -20.32 7.63 5.35
CA GLU A 8 -21.16 6.60 4.77
C GLU A 8 -21.21 6.79 3.25
N PHE A 9 -21.19 5.70 2.51
CA PHE A 9 -21.30 5.73 1.06
C PHE A 9 -22.01 4.49 0.50
N SER A 10 -22.85 4.68 -0.52
CA SER A 10 -23.56 3.64 -1.22
C SER A 10 -23.38 3.76 -2.74
N TYR A 11 -23.23 2.65 -3.44
CA TYR A 11 -23.52 2.60 -4.88
C TYR A 11 -24.99 2.25 -5.07
N GLU A 12 -25.76 3.15 -5.64
CA GLU A 12 -27.21 3.00 -5.79
C GLU A 12 -27.91 2.69 -4.45
N LYS A 13 -28.30 1.42 -4.22
CA LYS A 13 -28.95 0.97 -2.96
C LYS A 13 -28.03 0.12 -2.07
N GLN A 14 -26.83 -0.22 -2.55
CA GLN A 14 -25.91 -1.04 -1.80
C GLN A 14 -24.94 -0.17 -1.00
N LYS A 15 -25.10 -0.21 0.31
CA LYS A 15 -24.18 0.51 1.22
C LYS A 15 -22.83 -0.20 1.27
N ILE A 16 -21.78 0.57 1.01
CA ILE A 16 -20.40 0.07 0.94
C ILE A 16 -19.56 0.54 2.12
N LEU A 17 -19.73 1.81 2.55
CA LEU A 17 -19.01 2.34 3.70
C LEU A 17 -20.00 2.66 4.81
N HIS A 18 -19.64 2.29 6.04
CA HIS A 18 -20.50 2.37 7.21
C HIS A 18 -19.78 3.08 8.34
N ASN A 19 -20.08 4.36 8.56
CA ASN A 19 -19.58 5.12 9.69
C ASN A 19 -18.05 5.08 9.86
N ILE A 20 -17.32 5.40 8.79
CA ILE A 20 -15.86 5.42 8.79
C ILE A 20 -15.37 6.69 9.50
N ASN A 21 -14.53 6.50 10.49
CA ASN A 21 -13.95 7.56 11.30
C ASN A 21 -12.45 7.28 11.49
N PHE A 22 -11.59 8.16 11.00
CA PHE A 22 -10.16 8.14 11.32
C PHE A 22 -9.51 9.49 10.99
N HIS A 23 -8.29 9.65 11.42
CA HIS A 23 -7.43 10.78 11.07
C HIS A 23 -6.04 10.29 10.67
N LEU A 24 -5.39 11.06 9.80
CA LEU A 24 -4.01 10.92 9.38
C LEU A 24 -3.29 12.22 9.73
N GLU A 25 -2.20 12.09 10.43
CA GLU A 25 -1.35 13.22 10.83
C GLU A 25 -0.42 13.65 9.68
N LYS A 26 0.27 14.79 9.86
CA LYS A 26 1.30 15.20 8.89
C LYS A 26 2.48 14.23 8.92
N ASN A 27 3.02 13.97 7.73
CA ASN A 27 4.18 13.13 7.50
C ASN A 27 3.99 11.65 7.91
N GLU A 28 2.77 11.25 8.26
CA GLU A 28 2.46 9.88 8.66
C GLU A 28 2.26 8.98 7.45
N PHE A 29 2.73 7.74 7.53
CA PHE A 29 2.47 6.70 6.55
C PHE A 29 1.47 5.68 7.12
N ILE A 30 0.22 5.72 6.65
CA ILE A 30 -0.84 4.79 7.04
C ILE A 30 -1.14 3.80 5.92
N GLY A 31 -1.28 2.51 6.28
CA GLY A 31 -1.77 1.46 5.41
C GLY A 31 -3.25 1.15 5.63
N ILE A 32 -4.00 0.94 4.55
CA ILE A 32 -5.36 0.38 4.59
C ILE A 32 -5.29 -1.05 4.05
N ILE A 33 -5.69 -2.00 4.88
CA ILE A 33 -5.73 -3.42 4.56
C ILE A 33 -7.16 -3.98 4.71
N GLY A 34 -7.40 -5.15 4.14
CA GLY A 34 -8.69 -5.83 4.22
C GLY A 34 -8.95 -6.68 2.98
N PRO A 35 -9.89 -7.62 3.03
CA PRO A 35 -10.23 -8.49 1.91
C PRO A 35 -10.80 -7.72 0.71
N ASN A 36 -10.87 -8.39 -0.44
CA ASN A 36 -11.52 -7.82 -1.62
C ASN A 36 -13.00 -7.53 -1.31
N GLY A 37 -13.48 -6.38 -1.79
CA GLY A 37 -14.84 -5.92 -1.52
C GLY A 37 -15.06 -5.30 -0.13
N SER A 38 -14.01 -5.12 0.70
CA SER A 38 -14.16 -4.47 2.01
C SER A 38 -14.41 -2.95 1.95
N GLY A 39 -14.26 -2.32 0.75
CA GLY A 39 -14.52 -0.89 0.55
C GLY A 39 -13.27 -0.01 0.44
N LYS A 40 -12.05 -0.57 0.38
CA LYS A 40 -10.77 0.19 0.37
C LYS A 40 -10.69 1.22 -0.76
N SER A 41 -10.84 0.79 -2.01
CA SER A 41 -10.80 1.70 -3.17
C SER A 41 -11.97 2.69 -3.19
N THR A 42 -13.13 2.29 -2.66
CA THR A 42 -14.28 3.21 -2.49
C THR A 42 -13.94 4.29 -1.47
N LEU A 43 -13.27 3.93 -0.38
CA LEU A 43 -12.82 4.88 0.63
C LEU A 43 -11.79 5.87 0.04
N LEU A 44 -10.80 5.39 -0.72
CA LEU A 44 -9.86 6.27 -1.42
C LEU A 44 -10.56 7.21 -2.42
N LYS A 45 -11.56 6.72 -3.15
CA LYS A 45 -12.34 7.55 -4.08
C LYS A 45 -13.13 8.65 -3.36
N ASN A 46 -13.63 8.40 -2.15
CA ASN A 46 -14.26 9.45 -1.33
C ASN A 46 -13.20 10.47 -0.85
N ILE A 47 -12.03 10.01 -0.38
CA ILE A 47 -10.94 10.88 0.07
C ILE A 47 -10.40 11.74 -1.08
N SER A 48 -10.30 11.19 -2.28
CA SER A 48 -9.82 11.91 -3.47
C SER A 48 -10.88 12.81 -4.14
N LYS A 49 -12.08 12.91 -3.55
CA LYS A 49 -13.21 13.68 -4.11
C LYS A 49 -13.65 13.22 -5.50
N LEU A 50 -13.39 11.94 -5.84
CA LEU A 50 -13.96 11.29 -7.02
C LEU A 50 -15.39 10.80 -6.77
N LEU A 51 -15.75 10.56 -5.50
CA LEU A 51 -17.07 10.21 -5.03
C LEU A 51 -17.39 11.07 -3.81
N ASP A 52 -18.60 11.61 -3.75
CA ASP A 52 -19.10 12.33 -2.59
C ASP A 52 -19.72 11.34 -1.60
N PRO A 53 -19.43 11.39 -0.29
CA PRO A 53 -20.08 10.54 0.70
C PRO A 53 -21.56 10.88 0.84
N ASP A 54 -22.40 9.87 1.10
CA ASP A 54 -23.84 10.07 1.37
C ASP A 54 -24.07 10.81 2.69
N LYS A 55 -23.18 10.55 3.68
CA LYS A 55 -23.16 11.21 4.99
C LYS A 55 -21.75 11.39 5.51
N GLY A 56 -21.62 12.30 6.46
CA GLY A 56 -20.36 12.61 7.11
C GLY A 56 -19.58 13.69 6.37
N PHE A 57 -18.37 13.95 6.88
CA PHE A 57 -17.53 15.02 6.37
C PHE A 57 -16.07 14.56 6.29
N ILE A 58 -15.39 15.00 5.24
CA ILE A 58 -13.95 14.81 5.08
C ILE A 58 -13.29 16.18 5.16
N TYR A 59 -12.28 16.30 6.00
CA TYR A 59 -11.50 17.51 6.19
C TYR A 59 -10.07 17.29 5.73
N LEU A 60 -9.53 18.24 4.99
CA LEU A 60 -8.12 18.35 4.64
C LEU A 60 -7.60 19.68 5.19
N ASP A 61 -6.56 19.65 6.02
CA ASP A 61 -6.03 20.82 6.73
C ASP A 61 -7.11 21.66 7.43
N SER A 62 -8.02 21.00 8.13
CA SER A 62 -9.15 21.61 8.86
C SER A 62 -10.23 22.25 7.99
N ASN A 63 -10.10 22.25 6.67
CA ASN A 63 -11.15 22.71 5.75
C ASN A 63 -11.95 21.54 5.22
N LEU A 64 -13.23 21.72 4.91
CA LEU A 64 -14.04 20.71 4.26
C LEU A 64 -13.46 20.38 2.88
N LEU A 65 -13.35 19.09 2.58
CA LEU A 65 -12.83 18.63 1.28
C LEU A 65 -13.65 19.20 0.11
N ASN A 66 -14.97 19.36 0.31
CA ASN A 66 -15.88 19.86 -0.71
C ASN A 66 -15.70 21.36 -1.00
N ASP A 67 -15.09 22.13 -0.10
CA ASP A 67 -14.79 23.54 -0.31
C ASP A 67 -13.59 23.78 -1.23
N TYR A 68 -12.73 22.78 -1.41
CA TYR A 68 -11.61 22.89 -2.35
C TYR A 68 -12.09 22.83 -3.81
N SER A 69 -11.58 23.72 -4.66
CA SER A 69 -11.64 23.47 -6.10
C SER A 69 -10.80 22.26 -6.48
N TYR A 70 -11.14 21.56 -7.57
CA TYR A 70 -10.31 20.42 -8.05
C TYR A 70 -8.86 20.84 -8.32
N LYS A 71 -8.65 22.06 -8.79
CA LYS A 71 -7.32 22.62 -9.04
C LYS A 71 -6.51 22.81 -7.76
N ASP A 72 -7.13 23.33 -6.70
CA ASP A 72 -6.46 23.54 -5.43
C ASP A 72 -6.26 22.23 -4.67
N LEU A 73 -7.22 21.30 -4.76
CA LEU A 73 -7.09 19.97 -4.20
C LEU A 73 -5.92 19.20 -4.85
N ALA A 74 -5.77 19.30 -6.18
CA ALA A 74 -4.69 18.64 -6.91
C ALA A 74 -3.28 19.19 -6.59
N LYS A 75 -3.16 20.35 -5.94
CA LYS A 75 -1.89 20.85 -5.40
C LYS A 75 -1.57 20.29 -4.03
N LYS A 76 -2.57 19.77 -3.32
CA LYS A 76 -2.43 19.26 -1.95
C LYS A 76 -2.43 17.74 -1.90
N MET A 77 -3.08 17.10 -2.86
CA MET A 77 -3.29 15.65 -2.88
C MET A 77 -3.04 15.08 -4.26
N ALA A 78 -2.24 14.04 -4.34
CA ALA A 78 -2.04 13.27 -5.56
C ALA A 78 -2.49 11.83 -5.38
N VAL A 79 -2.89 11.19 -6.48
CA VAL A 79 -3.38 9.81 -6.50
C VAL A 79 -2.56 8.98 -7.47
N VAL A 80 -2.04 7.86 -6.99
CA VAL A 80 -1.47 6.78 -7.81
C VAL A 80 -2.53 5.69 -7.89
N PRO A 81 -3.17 5.50 -9.06
CA PRO A 81 -4.23 4.50 -9.23
C PRO A 81 -3.66 3.09 -9.33
N GLN A 82 -4.52 2.09 -9.10
CA GLN A 82 -4.20 0.67 -9.27
C GLN A 82 -3.88 0.33 -10.73
N ASP A 83 -4.68 0.83 -11.67
CA ASP A 83 -4.45 0.66 -13.10
C ASP A 83 -3.54 1.77 -13.62
N THR A 84 -2.40 1.38 -14.12
CA THR A 84 -1.37 2.28 -14.66
C THR A 84 -1.23 2.17 -16.17
N ASP A 85 -2.17 1.49 -16.84
CA ASP A 85 -2.15 1.36 -18.29
C ASP A 85 -2.46 2.70 -18.97
N VAL A 86 -1.46 3.22 -19.66
CA VAL A 86 -1.56 4.43 -20.48
C VAL A 86 -1.73 4.01 -21.93
N ASN A 87 -2.95 4.14 -22.45
CA ASN A 87 -3.28 3.72 -23.82
C ASN A 87 -2.74 4.66 -24.93
N PHE A 88 -2.06 5.73 -24.54
CA PHE A 88 -1.49 6.71 -25.47
C PHE A 88 0.03 6.65 -25.47
N ASN A 89 0.62 6.97 -26.62
CA ASN A 89 2.07 6.95 -26.83
C ASN A 89 2.72 8.28 -26.38
N PHE A 90 2.70 8.55 -25.05
CA PHE A 90 3.38 9.71 -24.48
C PHE A 90 4.82 9.35 -24.13
N SER A 91 5.73 10.34 -24.24
CA SER A 91 7.03 10.24 -23.60
C SER A 91 6.88 10.26 -22.07
N VAL A 92 7.84 9.68 -21.37
CA VAL A 92 7.89 9.75 -19.90
C VAL A 92 7.86 11.19 -19.43
N TYR A 93 8.64 12.08 -20.09
CA TYR A 93 8.67 13.50 -19.78
C TYR A 93 7.29 14.16 -19.91
N ASP A 94 6.60 13.94 -21.04
CA ASP A 94 5.27 14.53 -21.27
C ASP A 94 4.25 14.03 -20.24
N LEU A 95 4.29 12.73 -19.91
CA LEU A 95 3.39 12.16 -18.92
C LEU A 95 3.61 12.76 -17.53
N VAL A 96 4.87 12.95 -17.11
CA VAL A 96 5.17 13.57 -15.80
C VAL A 96 4.81 15.07 -15.84
N MET A 97 5.04 15.77 -16.97
CA MET A 97 4.65 17.17 -17.16
C MET A 97 3.14 17.39 -16.98
N MET A 98 2.29 16.40 -17.31
CA MET A 98 0.84 16.50 -17.06
C MET A 98 0.53 16.67 -15.56
N GLY A 99 1.38 16.20 -14.65
CA GLY A 99 1.24 16.43 -13.22
C GLY A 99 1.33 17.91 -12.83
N ARG A 100 1.91 18.77 -13.69
CA ARG A 100 1.98 20.22 -13.46
C ARG A 100 0.73 20.99 -13.90
N ASN A 101 -0.29 20.32 -14.48
CA ASN A 101 -1.55 20.96 -14.90
C ASN A 101 -2.19 21.86 -13.82
N PRO A 102 -2.19 21.54 -12.52
CA PRO A 102 -2.75 22.40 -11.48
C PRO A 102 -2.04 23.76 -11.34
N TYR A 103 -0.79 23.89 -11.84
CA TYR A 103 0.02 25.11 -11.74
C TYR A 103 -0.02 25.96 -13.01
N GLN A 104 -0.51 25.38 -14.12
CA GLN A 104 -0.60 26.08 -15.39
C GLN A 104 -1.66 27.19 -15.37
N ASP A 105 -1.41 28.22 -16.15
CA ASP A 105 -2.38 29.31 -16.39
C ASP A 105 -3.54 28.84 -17.30
N ARG A 106 -4.48 29.75 -17.58
CA ARG A 106 -5.63 29.47 -18.47
C ARG A 106 -5.22 29.12 -19.91
N TRP A 107 -3.99 29.43 -20.29
CA TRP A 107 -3.46 29.20 -21.61
C TRP A 107 -2.59 27.91 -21.67
N GLY A 108 -2.46 27.18 -20.58
CA GLY A 108 -1.67 25.96 -20.54
C GLY A 108 -0.15 26.19 -20.72
N ARG A 109 0.34 27.39 -20.40
CA ARG A 109 1.76 27.71 -20.58
C ARG A 109 2.62 26.98 -19.57
N VAL A 110 3.59 26.23 -20.09
CA VAL A 110 4.63 25.58 -19.30
C VAL A 110 5.70 26.62 -18.94
N LYS A 111 5.99 26.76 -17.65
CA LYS A 111 7.03 27.65 -17.14
C LYS A 111 8.36 26.89 -17.00
N GLU A 112 9.47 27.62 -16.93
CA GLU A 112 10.77 26.99 -16.65
C GLU A 112 10.80 26.27 -15.28
N GLU A 113 10.07 26.78 -14.31
CA GLU A 113 9.88 26.11 -13.02
C GLU A 113 9.23 24.73 -13.18
N ASP A 114 8.21 24.58 -14.02
CA ASP A 114 7.55 23.29 -14.27
C ASP A 114 8.53 22.28 -14.88
N LYS A 115 9.40 22.72 -15.80
CA LYS A 115 10.44 21.86 -16.39
C LYS A 115 11.44 21.39 -15.32
N ARG A 116 11.87 22.29 -14.44
CA ARG A 116 12.77 21.96 -13.33
C ARG A 116 12.12 20.95 -12.39
N LYS A 117 10.85 21.16 -12.00
CA LYS A 117 10.10 20.25 -11.15
C LYS A 117 9.91 18.86 -11.76
N VAL A 118 9.68 18.79 -13.07
CA VAL A 118 9.61 17.50 -13.79
C VAL A 118 10.95 16.79 -13.74
N GLN A 119 12.05 17.51 -13.95
CA GLN A 119 13.38 16.90 -13.86
C GLN A 119 13.66 16.38 -12.45
N GLU A 120 13.40 17.18 -11.40
CA GLU A 120 13.54 16.79 -9.99
C GLU A 120 12.72 15.50 -9.68
N ALA A 121 11.45 15.45 -10.10
CA ALA A 121 10.59 14.28 -9.88
C ALA A 121 11.12 13.03 -10.62
N LEU A 122 11.65 13.19 -11.83
CA LEU A 122 12.25 12.07 -12.58
C LEU A 122 13.56 11.59 -11.93
N GLU A 123 14.34 12.47 -11.34
CA GLU A 123 15.56 12.13 -10.58
C GLU A 123 15.21 11.36 -9.29
N LEU A 124 14.29 11.89 -8.47
CA LEU A 124 13.81 11.28 -7.24
C LEU A 124 13.26 9.85 -7.44
N THR A 125 12.69 9.58 -8.60
CA THR A 125 12.11 8.26 -8.90
C THR A 125 13.04 7.34 -9.73
N ASP A 126 14.28 7.74 -9.99
CA ASP A 126 15.25 7.03 -10.87
C ASP A 126 14.69 6.74 -12.26
N THR A 127 13.91 7.68 -12.83
CA THR A 127 13.28 7.55 -14.16
C THR A 127 13.79 8.52 -15.21
N LEU A 128 14.70 9.44 -14.85
CA LEU A 128 15.24 10.45 -15.75
C LEU A 128 15.89 9.84 -17.01
N LYS A 129 16.54 8.70 -16.88
CA LYS A 129 17.15 7.93 -17.99
C LYS A 129 16.13 7.46 -19.04
N PHE A 130 14.86 7.50 -18.74
CA PHE A 130 13.76 7.10 -19.62
C PHE A 130 12.98 8.28 -20.17
N LYS A 131 13.34 9.53 -19.88
CA LYS A 131 12.55 10.73 -20.16
C LYS A 131 12.00 10.83 -21.59
N ASP A 132 12.80 10.41 -22.56
CA ASP A 132 12.46 10.48 -23.98
C ASP A 132 11.84 9.18 -24.53
N LYS A 133 11.74 8.12 -23.69
CA LYS A 133 11.10 6.87 -24.08
C LYS A 133 9.58 6.98 -23.99
N SER A 134 8.89 6.20 -24.85
CA SER A 134 7.46 5.99 -24.67
C SER A 134 7.19 5.19 -23.39
N ILE A 135 6.15 5.60 -22.65
CA ILE A 135 5.69 4.88 -21.46
C ILE A 135 5.32 3.42 -21.74
N GLN A 136 4.87 3.13 -22.95
CA GLN A 136 4.49 1.77 -23.37
C GLN A 136 5.68 0.83 -23.50
N ASN A 137 6.90 1.37 -23.66
CA ASN A 137 8.12 0.59 -23.81
C ASN A 137 8.83 0.32 -22.48
N LEU A 138 8.20 0.64 -21.36
CA LEU A 138 8.72 0.43 -20.03
C LEU A 138 8.18 -0.88 -19.42
N SER A 139 9.00 -1.52 -18.58
CA SER A 139 8.55 -2.61 -17.72
C SER A 139 7.49 -2.11 -16.72
N GLY A 140 6.73 -3.04 -16.11
CA GLY A 140 5.71 -2.67 -15.12
C GLY A 140 6.27 -1.84 -13.96
N GLY A 141 7.42 -2.23 -13.40
CA GLY A 141 8.05 -1.50 -12.30
C GLY A 141 8.59 -0.11 -12.70
N GLU A 142 9.19 0.00 -13.90
CA GLU A 142 9.62 1.30 -14.45
C GLU A 142 8.43 2.22 -14.69
N ARG A 143 7.35 1.68 -15.26
CA ARG A 143 6.10 2.41 -15.49
C ARG A 143 5.52 2.92 -14.17
N GLN A 144 5.47 2.06 -13.14
CA GLN A 144 4.98 2.45 -11.82
C GLN A 144 5.76 3.62 -11.22
N ARG A 145 7.10 3.60 -11.32
CA ARG A 145 7.96 4.71 -10.88
C ARG A 145 7.64 6.01 -11.64
N VAL A 146 7.36 5.95 -12.94
CA VAL A 146 6.94 7.12 -13.74
C VAL A 146 5.57 7.64 -13.30
N ILE A 147 4.62 6.76 -12.96
CA ILE A 147 3.31 7.19 -12.42
C ILE A 147 3.47 7.87 -11.05
N ILE A 148 4.39 7.36 -10.20
CA ILE A 148 4.75 8.02 -8.94
C ILE A 148 5.40 9.39 -9.23
N ALA A 149 6.34 9.49 -10.19
CA ALA A 149 6.92 10.76 -10.61
C ALA A 149 5.85 11.79 -11.03
N ARG A 150 4.84 11.34 -11.81
CA ARG A 150 3.70 12.17 -12.20
C ARG A 150 2.87 12.64 -10.99
N ALA A 151 2.79 11.82 -9.95
CA ALA A 151 2.07 12.19 -8.73
C ALA A 151 2.87 13.21 -7.89
N ILE A 152 4.17 12.97 -7.64
CA ILE A 152 4.97 13.83 -6.77
C ILE A 152 5.34 15.17 -7.42
N VAL A 153 5.37 15.26 -8.76
CA VAL A 153 5.61 16.54 -9.45
C VAL A 153 4.50 17.57 -9.18
N GLN A 154 3.35 17.14 -8.69
CA GLN A 154 2.28 18.01 -8.16
C GLN A 154 2.67 18.69 -6.85
N GLU A 155 3.78 18.28 -6.21
CA GLU A 155 4.20 18.75 -4.88
C GLU A 155 3.08 18.55 -3.83
N PRO A 156 2.50 17.33 -3.72
CA PRO A 156 1.37 17.09 -2.84
C PRO A 156 1.81 17.03 -1.37
N GLU A 157 0.91 17.44 -0.47
CA GLU A 157 1.05 17.20 0.98
C GLU A 157 0.55 15.80 1.38
N LEU A 158 -0.30 15.17 0.54
CA LEU A 158 -0.87 13.83 0.74
C LEU A 158 -0.80 13.01 -0.54
N LEU A 159 -0.16 11.85 -0.47
CA LEU A 159 -0.11 10.86 -1.54
C LEU A 159 -1.07 9.71 -1.22
N LEU A 160 -2.02 9.46 -2.11
CA LEU A 160 -2.92 8.30 -2.06
C LEU A 160 -2.42 7.23 -3.03
N LEU A 161 -2.27 6.00 -2.54
CA LEU A 161 -1.83 4.85 -3.33
C LEU A 161 -2.92 3.78 -3.32
N ASP A 162 -3.50 3.45 -4.47
CA ASP A 162 -4.48 2.37 -4.60
C ASP A 162 -3.79 1.14 -5.19
N GLU A 163 -3.38 0.20 -4.34
CA GLU A 163 -2.70 -1.05 -4.70
C GLU A 163 -1.52 -0.87 -5.69
N PRO A 164 -0.52 -0.02 -5.36
CA PRO A 164 0.50 0.41 -6.33
C PRO A 164 1.42 -0.70 -6.82
N THR A 165 1.31 -1.90 -6.27
CA THR A 165 2.21 -3.03 -6.57
C THR A 165 1.48 -4.30 -7.01
N ALA A 166 0.17 -4.26 -7.27
CA ALA A 166 -0.68 -5.44 -7.50
C ALA A 166 -0.24 -6.34 -8.67
N SER A 167 0.43 -5.78 -9.67
CA SER A 167 0.86 -6.50 -10.89
C SER A 167 2.39 -6.69 -10.98
N LEU A 168 3.12 -6.39 -9.91
CA LEU A 168 4.59 -6.42 -9.89
C LEU A 168 5.12 -7.66 -9.19
N ASP A 169 6.30 -8.11 -9.58
CA ASP A 169 7.01 -9.14 -8.85
C ASP A 169 7.61 -8.63 -7.52
N ILE A 170 8.02 -9.54 -6.64
CA ILE A 170 8.45 -9.24 -5.26
C ILE A 170 9.54 -8.16 -5.20
N ASN A 171 10.54 -8.20 -6.10
CA ASN A 171 11.61 -7.22 -6.08
C ASN A 171 11.11 -5.82 -6.43
N TYR A 172 10.25 -5.71 -7.44
CA TYR A 172 9.67 -4.44 -7.84
C TYR A 172 8.67 -3.92 -6.80
N GLN A 173 7.89 -4.80 -6.18
CA GLN A 173 6.98 -4.41 -5.08
C GLN A 173 7.75 -3.74 -3.94
N ARG A 174 8.83 -4.37 -3.48
CA ARG A 174 9.70 -3.81 -2.46
C ARG A 174 10.27 -2.46 -2.88
N ASN A 175 10.85 -2.39 -4.09
CA ASN A 175 11.47 -1.16 -4.59
C ASN A 175 10.49 0.02 -4.72
N ILE A 176 9.18 -0.24 -4.93
CA ILE A 176 8.16 0.80 -4.95
C ILE A 176 7.87 1.29 -3.53
N PHE A 177 7.77 0.39 -2.55
CA PHE A 177 7.54 0.81 -1.17
C PHE A 177 8.78 1.48 -0.55
N ASP A 178 10.00 1.02 -0.86
CA ASP A 178 11.25 1.70 -0.51
C ASP A 178 11.22 3.15 -1.05
N LEU A 179 10.94 3.33 -2.35
CA LEU A 179 10.82 4.64 -2.97
C LEU A 179 9.76 5.52 -2.28
N VAL A 180 8.56 4.98 -1.99
CA VAL A 180 7.49 5.75 -1.34
C VAL A 180 7.89 6.15 0.09
N SER A 181 8.60 5.28 0.81
CA SER A 181 9.11 5.58 2.14
C SER A 181 10.15 6.70 2.11
N ASP A 182 11.11 6.62 1.19
CA ASP A 182 12.11 7.67 0.99
C ASP A 182 11.45 9.01 0.65
N LEU A 183 10.46 9.00 -0.25
CA LEU A 183 9.70 10.21 -0.61
C LEU A 183 8.86 10.77 0.53
N ASN A 184 8.28 9.92 1.40
CA ASN A 184 7.55 10.35 2.59
C ASN A 184 8.47 11.13 3.53
N GLU A 185 9.70 10.63 3.74
CA GLU A 185 10.69 11.26 4.60
C GLU A 185 11.30 12.53 3.96
N GLU A 186 11.78 12.43 2.70
CA GLU A 186 12.49 13.53 2.03
C GLU A 186 11.59 14.73 1.71
N LEU A 187 10.33 14.48 1.34
CA LEU A 187 9.37 15.51 0.95
C LEU A 187 8.43 15.92 2.08
N GLU A 188 8.58 15.34 3.27
CA GLU A 188 7.68 15.55 4.42
C GLU A 188 6.20 15.41 4.04
N MET A 189 5.87 14.49 3.13
CA MET A 189 4.49 14.29 2.68
C MET A 189 3.85 13.10 3.39
N SER A 190 2.57 13.21 3.68
CA SER A 190 1.79 12.11 4.25
C SER A 190 1.43 11.07 3.19
N VAL A 191 1.37 9.80 3.57
CA VAL A 191 1.02 8.71 2.65
C VAL A 191 -0.13 7.89 3.20
N LEU A 192 -1.12 7.62 2.34
CA LEU A 192 -2.21 6.68 2.61
C LEU A 192 -2.22 5.61 1.52
N ALA A 193 -1.78 4.40 1.84
CA ALA A 193 -1.64 3.32 0.89
C ALA A 193 -2.63 2.19 1.13
N VAL A 194 -3.36 1.80 0.10
CA VAL A 194 -4.12 0.55 0.09
C VAL A 194 -3.23 -0.58 -0.41
N SER A 195 -3.22 -1.70 0.30
CA SER A 195 -2.55 -2.93 -0.14
C SER A 195 -3.34 -4.17 0.25
N HIS A 196 -3.24 -5.22 -0.56
CA HIS A 196 -3.69 -6.56 -0.21
C HIS A 196 -2.56 -7.42 0.37
N ASP A 197 -1.30 -7.00 0.25
CA ASP A 197 -0.15 -7.67 0.84
C ASP A 197 0.09 -7.17 2.26
N LEU A 198 -0.39 -7.97 3.23
CA LEU A 198 -0.28 -7.67 4.66
C LEU A 198 1.18 -7.60 5.11
N ASN A 199 2.01 -8.51 4.59
CA ASN A 199 3.39 -8.65 5.01
C ASN A 199 4.26 -7.50 4.47
N LEU A 200 4.01 -7.08 3.24
CA LEU A 200 4.73 -5.98 2.63
C LEU A 200 4.38 -4.65 3.31
N ILE A 201 3.09 -4.29 3.36
CA ILE A 201 2.67 -2.98 3.88
C ILE A 201 3.02 -2.80 5.36
N SER A 202 3.01 -3.88 6.15
CA SER A 202 3.36 -3.83 7.58
C SER A 202 4.82 -3.43 7.84
N GLN A 203 5.71 -3.54 6.85
CA GLN A 203 7.10 -3.17 7.00
C GLN A 203 7.33 -1.66 6.89
N TYR A 204 6.43 -0.92 6.23
CA TYR A 204 6.61 0.50 5.89
C TYR A 204 5.70 1.44 6.68
N CYS A 205 4.49 1.00 7.00
CA CYS A 205 3.51 1.86 7.67
C CYS A 205 3.79 1.98 9.17
N GLU A 206 3.49 3.15 9.74
CA GLU A 206 3.47 3.38 11.19
C GLU A 206 2.18 2.86 11.82
N ARG A 207 1.07 3.04 11.10
CA ARG A 207 -0.26 2.60 11.51
C ARG A 207 -0.97 1.89 10.38
N LEU A 208 -1.90 1.00 10.76
CA LEU A 208 -2.78 0.30 9.83
C LEU A 208 -4.25 0.55 10.18
N ILE A 209 -5.07 0.50 9.13
CA ILE A 209 -6.53 0.45 9.21
C ILE A 209 -6.96 -0.87 8.57
N LEU A 210 -7.53 -1.78 9.35
CA LEU A 210 -8.12 -3.02 8.88
C LEU A 210 -9.59 -2.80 8.56
N LEU A 211 -9.93 -2.83 7.27
CA LEU A 211 -11.28 -2.60 6.79
C LEU A 211 -11.98 -3.93 6.51
N HIS A 212 -13.16 -4.13 7.08
CA HIS A 212 -13.99 -5.32 6.86
C HIS A 212 -15.45 -4.93 6.67
N GLN A 213 -16.09 -5.41 5.58
CA GLN A 213 -17.50 -5.15 5.27
C GLN A 213 -17.90 -3.67 5.38
N GLY A 214 -17.04 -2.80 4.88
CA GLY A 214 -17.29 -1.35 4.88
C GLY A 214 -17.13 -0.66 6.23
N LYS A 215 -16.57 -1.32 7.23
CA LYS A 215 -16.31 -0.77 8.58
C LYS A 215 -14.84 -0.89 8.92
N ILE A 216 -14.34 0.00 9.77
CA ILE A 216 -13.04 -0.17 10.40
C ILE A 216 -13.22 -1.27 11.47
N HIS A 217 -12.57 -2.41 11.24
CA HIS A 217 -12.54 -3.53 12.19
C HIS A 217 -11.52 -3.26 13.31
N SER A 218 -10.32 -2.82 12.94
CA SER A 218 -9.26 -2.43 13.86
C SER A 218 -8.42 -1.33 13.23
N MET A 219 -7.84 -0.45 14.07
CA MET A 219 -6.97 0.64 13.65
C MET A 219 -5.98 0.95 14.78
N GLY A 220 -4.71 1.12 14.44
CA GLY A 220 -3.68 1.44 15.43
C GLY A 220 -2.29 1.16 14.88
N LYS A 221 -1.32 0.96 15.77
CA LYS A 221 0.01 0.52 15.38
C LYS A 221 -0.06 -0.83 14.67
N VAL A 222 0.94 -1.12 13.86
CA VAL A 222 0.97 -2.34 13.05
C VAL A 222 0.79 -3.60 13.90
N GLU A 223 1.46 -3.68 15.05
CA GLU A 223 1.39 -4.80 15.99
C GLU A 223 0.02 -4.97 16.66
N ASP A 224 -0.74 -3.88 16.83
CA ASP A 224 -2.09 -3.92 17.41
C ASP A 224 -3.14 -4.37 16.39
N VAL A 225 -2.86 -4.18 15.10
CA VAL A 225 -3.78 -4.51 14.00
C VAL A 225 -3.49 -5.89 13.42
N ILE A 226 -2.20 -6.21 13.20
CA ILE A 226 -1.76 -7.52 12.70
C ILE A 226 -1.69 -8.51 13.86
N THR A 227 -2.84 -8.93 14.34
CA THR A 227 -2.98 -9.98 15.35
C THR A 227 -3.62 -11.23 14.76
N LYS A 228 -3.41 -12.38 15.41
CA LYS A 228 -4.02 -13.64 14.97
C LYS A 228 -5.54 -13.53 14.92
N GLU A 229 -6.13 -12.95 15.95
CA GLU A 229 -7.57 -12.76 16.10
C GLU A 229 -8.14 -11.92 14.97
N ASN A 230 -7.59 -10.71 14.75
CA ASN A 230 -8.06 -9.79 13.74
C ASN A 230 -7.94 -10.37 12.32
N ILE A 231 -6.78 -10.96 12.00
CA ILE A 231 -6.53 -11.49 10.66
C ILE A 231 -7.35 -12.76 10.41
N SER A 232 -7.43 -13.68 11.38
CA SER A 232 -8.24 -14.88 11.22
C SER A 232 -9.72 -14.57 11.05
N GLU A 233 -10.26 -13.63 11.82
CA GLU A 233 -11.66 -13.21 11.73
C GLU A 233 -11.97 -12.55 10.37
N VAL A 234 -11.17 -11.53 9.99
CA VAL A 234 -11.46 -10.72 8.80
C VAL A 234 -11.23 -11.50 7.50
N TYR A 235 -10.20 -12.36 7.45
CA TYR A 235 -9.88 -13.12 6.24
C TYR A 235 -10.45 -14.55 6.25
N ASN A 236 -11.14 -14.95 7.33
CA ASN A 236 -11.70 -16.29 7.52
C ASN A 236 -10.67 -17.41 7.24
N THR A 237 -9.49 -17.26 7.80
CA THR A 237 -8.33 -18.13 7.55
C THR A 237 -7.52 -18.30 8.82
N ASP A 238 -7.07 -19.53 9.08
CA ASP A 238 -6.16 -19.78 10.20
C ASP A 238 -4.77 -19.21 9.88
N VAL A 239 -4.27 -18.37 10.78
CA VAL A 239 -2.95 -17.75 10.65
C VAL A 239 -2.15 -17.88 11.95
N ASP A 240 -0.85 -17.78 11.83
CA ASP A 240 0.08 -17.50 12.92
C ASP A 240 0.79 -16.18 12.67
N ILE A 241 1.09 -15.45 13.73
CA ILE A 241 1.84 -14.18 13.62
C ILE A 241 3.22 -14.40 14.21
N LYS A 242 4.23 -14.07 13.40
CA LYS A 242 5.63 -14.06 13.82
C LYS A 242 6.19 -12.66 13.67
N TYR A 243 7.35 -12.44 14.25
CA TYR A 243 8.07 -11.18 14.12
C TYR A 243 9.31 -11.38 13.25
N ASN A 244 9.53 -10.47 12.32
CA ASN A 244 10.72 -10.46 11.49
C ASN A 244 11.95 -10.18 12.40
N PRO A 245 12.94 -11.07 12.46
CA PRO A 245 14.08 -10.91 13.37
C PRO A 245 15.00 -9.73 13.03
N ILE A 246 14.83 -9.12 11.84
CA ILE A 246 15.64 -7.98 11.38
C ILE A 246 14.92 -6.66 11.66
N THR A 247 13.61 -6.58 11.37
CA THR A 247 12.84 -5.32 11.46
C THR A 247 11.96 -5.24 12.69
N ASP A 248 11.83 -6.33 13.46
CA ASP A 248 10.91 -6.48 14.59
C ASP A 248 9.43 -6.15 14.25
N ARG A 249 9.08 -6.29 12.97
CA ARG A 249 7.71 -6.07 12.47
C ARG A 249 6.96 -7.40 12.38
N PRO A 250 5.65 -7.41 12.69
CA PRO A 250 4.85 -8.63 12.57
C PRO A 250 4.71 -9.05 11.10
N TYR A 251 4.66 -10.35 10.85
CA TYR A 251 4.28 -10.93 9.58
C TYR A 251 3.34 -12.11 9.73
N VAL A 252 2.42 -12.23 8.78
CA VAL A 252 1.35 -13.21 8.76
C VAL A 252 1.82 -14.48 8.07
N ILE A 253 1.68 -15.63 8.76
CA ILE A 253 1.89 -16.97 8.19
C ILE A 253 0.52 -17.62 8.03
N ILE A 254 0.15 -17.95 6.80
CA ILE A 254 -1.09 -18.68 6.52
C ILE A 254 -0.88 -20.14 6.90
N ILE A 255 -1.74 -20.69 7.74
CA ILE A 255 -1.75 -22.10 8.11
C ILE A 255 -2.61 -22.85 7.10
N PRO A 256 -2.05 -23.75 6.27
CA PRO A 256 -2.83 -24.55 5.36
C PRO A 256 -3.86 -25.39 6.10
N ARG A 257 -5.11 -25.43 5.60
CA ARG A 257 -6.09 -26.39 6.15
C ARG A 257 -5.52 -27.78 6.01
N GLN A 258 -5.27 -28.43 7.15
CA GLN A 258 -4.93 -29.86 7.14
C GLN A 258 -6.16 -30.59 6.58
N ARG A 259 -6.05 -31.08 5.33
CA ARG A 259 -7.02 -32.02 4.79
C ARG A 259 -6.95 -33.29 5.62
N GLY A 260 -7.90 -33.43 6.56
CA GLY A 260 -8.00 -34.58 7.45
C GLY A 260 -6.69 -34.79 8.21
N SER A 261 -6.67 -34.51 9.49
CA SER A 261 -5.75 -35.22 10.36
C SER A 261 -6.09 -36.71 10.22
N GLN A 262 -5.49 -37.39 9.20
CA GLN A 262 -5.07 -38.71 9.57
C GLN A 262 -4.21 -38.47 10.80
N LYS A 263 -4.78 -38.75 12.00
CA LYS A 263 -3.96 -39.12 13.10
C LYS A 263 -2.90 -40.03 12.50
N ILE A 264 -1.66 -39.64 12.58
CA ILE A 264 -0.56 -40.56 12.42
C ILE A 264 -0.81 -41.53 13.57
N VAL A 265 -1.68 -42.52 13.31
CA VAL A 265 -1.82 -43.67 14.13
C VAL A 265 -0.49 -44.36 14.00
N ASP A 266 0.29 -44.24 15.05
CA ASP A 266 1.40 -45.12 15.41
C ASP A 266 1.86 -46.02 14.26
N LYS A 267 2.50 -45.41 13.29
CA LYS A 267 3.34 -46.12 12.34
C LYS A 267 4.72 -45.99 12.93
N ASP A 268 5.31 -47.09 13.33
CA ASP A 268 6.73 -47.16 13.61
C ASP A 268 7.46 -46.46 12.49
N PHE A 269 7.87 -45.24 12.71
CA PHE A 269 8.66 -44.50 11.72
C PHE A 269 10.13 -44.75 12.07
N HIS A 270 10.88 -45.16 11.05
CA HIS A 270 12.33 -45.37 11.18
C HIS A 270 13.05 -44.14 10.64
N ILE A 271 13.88 -43.55 11.46
CA ILE A 271 14.78 -42.47 11.04
C ILE A 271 16.09 -43.09 10.56
N HIS A 272 16.36 -42.99 9.27
CA HIS A 272 17.66 -43.34 8.70
C HIS A 272 18.59 -42.12 8.70
N LEU A 273 19.54 -42.10 9.62
CA LEU A 273 20.54 -41.06 9.71
C LEU A 273 21.78 -41.48 8.87
N ILE A 274 21.95 -40.84 7.70
CA ILE A 274 23.14 -41.05 6.85
C ILE A 274 24.10 -39.89 7.11
N CYS A 275 25.20 -40.15 7.82
CA CYS A 275 26.18 -39.12 8.18
C CYS A 275 27.61 -39.67 7.96
N GLY A 276 28.55 -38.79 7.57
CA GLY A 276 29.97 -39.11 7.52
C GLY A 276 30.56 -39.28 8.93
N GLY A 277 31.73 -39.95 9.04
CA GLY A 277 32.30 -40.33 10.32
C GLY A 277 32.32 -39.22 11.37
N GLY A 278 31.55 -39.39 12.42
CA GLY A 278 31.46 -38.52 13.62
C GLY A 278 30.46 -37.38 13.58
N THR A 279 29.88 -37.04 12.42
CA THR A 279 28.98 -35.86 12.33
C THR A 279 27.55 -36.09 12.78
N GLY A 280 27.12 -37.34 12.96
CA GLY A 280 25.75 -37.69 13.41
C GLY A 280 25.57 -37.78 14.93
N LYS A 281 26.64 -37.72 15.71
CA LYS A 281 26.60 -37.98 17.16
C LYS A 281 25.71 -37.00 17.93
N ASP A 282 25.78 -35.73 17.56
CA ASP A 282 24.98 -34.69 18.22
C ASP A 282 23.49 -34.82 17.88
N ILE A 283 23.18 -35.22 16.65
CA ILE A 283 21.79 -35.46 16.23
C ILE A 283 21.23 -36.71 16.93
N MET A 284 22.03 -37.79 17.06
CA MET A 284 21.65 -39.00 17.79
C MET A 284 21.41 -38.72 19.26
N ASN A 285 22.23 -37.88 19.89
CA ASN A 285 22.02 -37.46 21.28
C ASN A 285 20.70 -36.68 21.43
N LEU A 286 20.43 -35.76 20.50
CA LEU A 286 19.20 -34.96 20.51
C LEU A 286 17.94 -35.85 20.33
N LEU A 287 17.99 -36.86 19.47
CA LEU A 287 16.90 -37.81 19.25
C LEU A 287 16.66 -38.68 20.50
N ASN A 288 17.74 -39.14 21.14
CA ASN A 288 17.65 -39.86 22.41
C ASN A 288 17.05 -39.02 23.56
N ASP A 289 17.42 -37.74 23.65
CA ASP A 289 16.87 -36.80 24.65
C ASP A 289 15.37 -36.53 24.43
N LEU A 290 14.90 -36.66 23.18
CA LEU A 290 13.48 -36.51 22.80
C LEU A 290 12.68 -37.82 22.90
N ASN A 291 13.31 -38.94 23.33
CA ASN A 291 12.71 -40.29 23.36
C ASN A 291 12.16 -40.73 21.98
N ILE A 292 12.83 -40.38 20.88
CA ILE A 292 12.51 -40.77 19.49
C ILE A 292 13.49 -41.82 19.00
#